data_3d8ecffcb19e1a57fa00b49acd8d7f02
#
_entry.id   3d8ecffcb19e1a57fa00b49acd8d7f02
#
_cell.length_a   1.000
_cell.length_b   1.000
_cell.length_c   1.000
_cell.angle_alpha   90.00
_cell.angle_beta   90.00
_cell.angle_gamma   90.00
#
_symmetry.space_group_name_H-M   'P 1'
#
loop_
_entity.id
_entity.type
_entity.pdbx_description
1 polymer ?
#
loop_
_entity_poly.entity_id
_entity_poly.type
_entity_poly.pdbx_seq_one_letter_code
_entity_poly.pdbx_strand_id
1 'polypeptide(L)'
;MYIQTQFSIFMVNKPGVLARVLGEFARAKINIIAVTMMDSVEHGVMRVVFNEPERAKSVLSTLNTPHNETSVLCITLTNESGALAAVAEKLAKNHINISYAYCTAGAKGGRTTAVLKVANVEKAMRILEQGHKNESKSHPLVRRSRSSRA
;
A
#
# COMPACT_ATOMS: atom_id res chain seq x y z
N MET A 1 6.59 6.24 -4.01
CA MET A 1 5.25 6.29 -3.34
C MET A 1 4.28 7.00 -4.23
N TYR A 2 2.99 6.70 -4.14
CA TYR A 2 1.94 7.27 -4.98
C TYR A 2 0.58 7.14 -4.32
N ILE A 3 -0.38 7.97 -4.75
CA ILE A 3 -1.78 7.89 -4.32
C ILE A 3 -2.53 7.00 -5.31
N GLN A 4 -3.37 6.10 -4.81
CA GLN A 4 -4.16 5.19 -5.64
C GLN A 4 -5.57 5.01 -5.07
N THR A 5 -6.49 4.57 -5.91
CA THR A 5 -7.83 4.17 -5.50
C THR A 5 -7.82 2.76 -4.93
N GLN A 6 -8.32 2.62 -3.72
CA GLN A 6 -8.66 1.34 -3.11
C GLN A 6 -10.15 1.08 -3.25
N PHE A 7 -10.51 -0.11 -3.65
CA PHE A 7 -11.89 -0.58 -3.62
C PHE A 7 -12.14 -1.41 -2.36
N SER A 8 -13.19 -1.08 -1.63
CA SER A 8 -13.73 -1.93 -0.57
C SER A 8 -14.95 -2.64 -1.16
N ILE A 9 -14.82 -3.92 -1.43
CA ILE A 9 -15.83 -4.74 -2.10
C ILE A 9 -16.55 -5.56 -1.04
N PHE A 10 -17.87 -5.39 -0.96
CA PHE A 10 -18.72 -6.10 -0.02
C PHE A 10 -19.26 -7.37 -0.67
N MET A 11 -19.04 -8.50 -0.04
CA MET A 11 -19.47 -9.78 -0.57
C MET A 11 -20.02 -10.69 0.53
N VAL A 12 -20.93 -11.58 0.15
CA VAL A 12 -21.45 -12.59 1.06
C VAL A 12 -20.34 -13.58 1.42
N ASN A 13 -20.20 -13.91 2.68
CA ASN A 13 -19.20 -14.87 3.16
C ASN A 13 -19.66 -16.30 2.88
N LYS A 14 -19.50 -16.75 1.62
CA LYS A 14 -19.82 -18.09 1.16
C LYS A 14 -18.72 -18.66 0.27
N PRO A 15 -18.50 -19.98 0.26
CA PRO A 15 -17.56 -20.61 -0.66
C PRO A 15 -17.83 -20.22 -2.12
N GLY A 16 -16.75 -19.91 -2.84
CA GLY A 16 -16.80 -19.58 -4.28
C GLY A 16 -17.06 -18.11 -4.62
N VAL A 17 -17.59 -17.29 -3.72
CA VAL A 17 -17.86 -15.86 -4.00
C VAL A 17 -16.58 -15.10 -4.28
N LEU A 18 -15.57 -15.22 -3.42
CA LEU A 18 -14.27 -14.60 -3.63
C LEU A 18 -13.61 -15.08 -4.94
N ALA A 19 -13.64 -16.39 -5.20
CA ALA A 19 -13.08 -16.97 -6.42
C ALA A 19 -13.74 -16.40 -7.68
N ARG A 20 -15.06 -16.21 -7.65
CA ARG A 20 -15.81 -15.60 -8.77
C ARG A 20 -15.38 -14.16 -9.00
N VAL A 21 -15.32 -13.35 -7.94
CA VAL A 21 -14.94 -11.92 -8.05
C VAL A 21 -13.51 -11.79 -8.57
N LEU A 22 -12.56 -12.52 -7.99
CA LEU A 22 -11.17 -12.50 -8.44
C LEU A 22 -11.01 -13.04 -9.87
N GLY A 23 -11.81 -14.03 -10.25
CA GLY A 23 -11.83 -14.58 -11.61
C GLY A 23 -12.22 -13.56 -12.67
N GLU A 24 -13.15 -12.64 -12.36
CA GLU A 24 -13.52 -11.57 -13.30
C GLU A 24 -12.39 -10.59 -13.53
N PHE A 25 -11.65 -10.19 -12.48
CA PHE A 25 -10.46 -9.36 -12.64
C PHE A 25 -9.36 -10.07 -13.44
N ALA A 26 -9.16 -11.37 -13.19
CA ALA A 26 -8.19 -12.17 -13.94
C ALA A 26 -8.54 -12.24 -15.44
N ARG A 27 -9.81 -12.48 -15.78
CA ARG A 27 -10.30 -12.47 -17.18
C ARG A 27 -10.11 -11.11 -17.85
N ALA A 28 -10.30 -10.03 -17.11
CA ALA A 28 -10.05 -8.68 -17.58
C ALA A 28 -8.54 -8.32 -17.63
N LYS A 29 -7.65 -9.23 -17.21
CA LYS A 29 -6.19 -9.02 -17.14
C LYS A 29 -5.79 -7.82 -16.27
N ILE A 30 -6.53 -7.61 -15.18
CA ILE A 30 -6.26 -6.55 -14.20
C ILE A 30 -5.44 -7.16 -13.06
N ASN A 31 -4.29 -6.55 -12.77
CA ASN A 31 -3.39 -7.03 -11.74
C ASN A 31 -3.69 -6.40 -10.37
N ILE A 32 -3.62 -7.22 -9.33
CA ILE A 32 -3.75 -6.78 -7.94
C ILE A 32 -2.39 -6.31 -7.43
N ILE A 33 -2.34 -5.07 -6.95
CA ILE A 33 -1.16 -4.52 -6.28
C ILE A 33 -1.11 -4.99 -4.83
N ALA A 34 -2.25 -4.89 -4.13
CA ALA A 34 -2.36 -5.29 -2.73
C ALA A 34 -3.81 -5.65 -2.40
N VAL A 35 -3.99 -6.58 -1.49
CA VAL A 35 -5.31 -7.03 -1.05
C VAL A 35 -5.30 -7.42 0.42
N THR A 36 -6.40 -7.13 1.11
CA THR A 36 -6.69 -7.65 2.43
C THR A 36 -8.16 -8.01 2.54
N MET A 37 -8.46 -9.08 3.29
CA MET A 37 -9.81 -9.50 3.59
C MET A 37 -10.13 -9.20 5.04
N MET A 38 -11.30 -8.65 5.28
CA MET A 38 -11.88 -8.53 6.61
C MET A 38 -13.14 -9.38 6.67
N ASP A 39 -13.26 -10.08 7.76
CA ASP A 39 -14.34 -11.00 8.01
C ASP A 39 -15.38 -10.35 8.94
N SER A 40 -16.66 -10.58 8.68
CA SER A 40 -17.76 -10.49 9.62
C SER A 40 -18.65 -11.71 9.42
N VAL A 41 -19.50 -12.02 10.40
CA VAL A 41 -20.27 -13.27 10.42
C VAL A 41 -21.09 -13.51 9.15
N GLU A 42 -21.65 -12.44 8.56
CA GLU A 42 -22.53 -12.55 7.38
C GLU A 42 -21.90 -12.03 6.08
N HIS A 43 -21.02 -11.06 6.18
CA HIS A 43 -20.44 -10.37 5.02
C HIS A 43 -18.93 -10.22 5.19
N GLY A 44 -18.19 -10.47 4.12
CA GLY A 44 -16.78 -10.15 4.00
C GLY A 44 -16.56 -8.80 3.31
N VAL A 45 -15.49 -8.12 3.67
CA VAL A 45 -15.02 -6.92 2.96
C VAL A 45 -13.64 -7.20 2.42
N MET A 46 -13.50 -7.14 1.09
CA MET A 46 -12.21 -7.19 0.42
C MET A 46 -11.75 -5.77 0.12
N ARG A 47 -10.64 -5.35 0.71
CA ARG A 47 -9.95 -4.12 0.30
C ARG A 47 -8.86 -4.47 -0.67
N VAL A 48 -8.91 -3.86 -1.85
CA VAL A 48 -8.01 -4.19 -2.94
C VAL A 48 -7.56 -2.94 -3.70
N VAL A 49 -6.31 -2.93 -4.09
CA VAL A 49 -5.71 -1.90 -4.96
C VAL A 49 -5.29 -2.58 -6.26
N PHE A 50 -5.74 -2.04 -7.37
CA PHE A 50 -5.42 -2.52 -8.70
C PHE A 50 -4.45 -1.59 -9.43
N ASN A 51 -3.74 -2.14 -10.40
CA ASN A 51 -2.87 -1.34 -11.29
C ASN A 51 -3.67 -0.41 -12.22
N GLU A 52 -4.90 -0.78 -12.55
CA GLU A 52 -5.79 -0.07 -13.46
C GLU A 52 -7.17 0.18 -12.83
N PRO A 53 -7.31 1.18 -11.95
CA PRO A 53 -8.53 1.39 -11.16
C PRO A 53 -9.78 1.66 -12.01
N GLU A 54 -9.67 2.40 -13.12
CA GLU A 54 -10.83 2.68 -13.99
C GLU A 54 -11.37 1.42 -14.65
N ARG A 55 -10.50 0.52 -15.09
CA ARG A 55 -10.92 -0.78 -15.64
C ARG A 55 -11.51 -1.68 -14.55
N ALA A 56 -10.93 -1.64 -13.35
CA ALA A 56 -11.47 -2.38 -12.21
C ALA A 56 -12.88 -1.91 -11.84
N LYS A 57 -13.13 -0.62 -11.87
CA LYS A 57 -14.46 -0.04 -11.68
C LYS A 57 -15.48 -0.55 -12.70
N SER A 58 -15.09 -0.63 -13.95
CA SER A 58 -15.96 -1.19 -15.02
C SER A 58 -16.31 -2.66 -14.76
N VAL A 59 -15.35 -3.47 -14.31
CA VAL A 59 -15.60 -4.87 -13.94
C VAL A 59 -16.57 -4.97 -12.75
N LEU A 60 -16.39 -4.15 -11.71
CA LEU A 60 -17.29 -4.13 -10.56
C LEU A 60 -18.71 -3.71 -10.92
N SER A 61 -18.85 -2.77 -11.83
CA SER A 61 -20.16 -2.36 -12.35
C SER A 61 -20.85 -3.50 -13.09
N THR A 62 -20.13 -4.27 -13.91
CA THR A 62 -20.65 -5.45 -14.61
C THR A 62 -21.05 -6.56 -13.64
N LEU A 63 -20.29 -6.76 -12.58
CA LEU A 63 -20.61 -7.74 -11.53
C LEU A 63 -21.78 -7.33 -10.64
N ASN A 64 -22.23 -6.08 -10.73
CA ASN A 64 -23.24 -5.51 -9.84
C ASN A 64 -22.94 -5.78 -8.36
N THR A 65 -21.67 -5.64 -7.98
CA THR A 65 -21.19 -5.91 -6.62
C THR A 65 -21.06 -4.60 -5.86
N PRO A 66 -21.66 -4.46 -4.66
CA PRO A 66 -21.55 -3.27 -3.84
C PRO A 66 -20.09 -3.00 -3.48
N HIS A 67 -19.64 -1.76 -3.68
CA HIS A 67 -18.28 -1.35 -3.34
C HIS A 67 -18.20 0.14 -3.03
N ASN A 68 -17.14 0.52 -2.31
CA ASN A 68 -16.77 1.90 -2.05
C ASN A 68 -15.36 2.15 -2.59
N GLU A 69 -15.11 3.38 -3.03
CA GLU A 69 -13.80 3.85 -3.45
C GLU A 69 -13.19 4.75 -2.37
N THR A 70 -11.91 4.61 -2.13
CA THR A 70 -11.18 5.38 -1.12
C THR A 70 -9.77 5.67 -1.63
N SER A 71 -9.33 6.92 -1.52
CA SER A 71 -7.93 7.27 -1.78
C SER A 71 -7.03 6.73 -0.67
N VAL A 72 -5.97 6.05 -1.05
CA VAL A 72 -4.96 5.49 -0.16
C VAL A 72 -3.57 5.86 -0.63
N LEU A 73 -2.62 5.87 0.30
CA LEU A 73 -1.21 6.07 0.00
C LEU A 73 -0.52 4.72 -0.14
N CYS A 74 0.07 4.47 -1.30
CA CYS A 74 0.88 3.29 -1.58
C CYS A 74 2.37 3.64 -1.45
N ILE A 75 3.09 2.93 -0.61
CA ILE A 75 4.51 3.16 -0.32
C ILE A 75 5.28 1.88 -0.61
N THR A 76 6.30 1.99 -1.47
CA THR A 76 7.23 0.88 -1.67
C THR A 76 8.31 0.95 -0.58
N LEU A 77 8.40 -0.10 0.21
CA LEU A 77 9.34 -0.25 1.33
C LEU A 77 10.31 -1.39 1.04
N THR A 78 11.50 -1.32 1.64
CA THR A 78 12.36 -2.49 1.77
C THR A 78 11.71 -3.46 2.76
N ASN A 79 11.68 -4.74 2.43
CA ASN A 79 11.12 -5.77 3.33
C ASN A 79 12.11 -6.12 4.45
N GLU A 80 12.30 -5.16 5.36
CA GLU A 80 13.23 -5.22 6.48
C GLU A 80 12.54 -4.79 7.77
N SER A 81 13.07 -5.28 8.89
CA SER A 81 12.58 -4.89 10.21
C SER A 81 12.68 -3.38 10.42
N GLY A 82 11.59 -2.76 10.88
CA GLY A 82 11.52 -1.34 11.18
C GLY A 82 11.13 -0.42 10.02
N ALA A 83 11.12 -0.88 8.77
CA ALA A 83 10.77 -0.04 7.62
C ALA A 83 9.36 0.59 7.74
N LEU A 84 8.36 -0.21 8.09
CA LEU A 84 6.99 0.29 8.32
C LEU A 84 6.90 1.14 9.59
N ALA A 85 7.63 0.78 10.64
CA ALA A 85 7.67 1.54 11.89
C ALA A 85 8.17 2.97 11.66
N ALA A 86 9.23 3.14 10.87
CA ALA A 86 9.77 4.45 10.52
C ALA A 86 8.74 5.35 9.81
N VAL A 87 7.94 4.78 8.90
CA VAL A 87 6.84 5.48 8.23
C VAL A 87 5.78 5.90 9.25
N ALA A 88 5.35 4.98 10.11
CA ALA A 88 4.32 5.24 11.12
C ALA A 88 4.77 6.31 12.12
N GLU A 89 6.01 6.27 12.61
CA GLU A 89 6.57 7.28 13.51
C GLU A 89 6.61 8.67 12.87
N LYS A 90 7.01 8.74 11.60
CA LYS A 90 7.08 10.01 10.90
C LYS A 90 5.72 10.66 10.70
N LEU A 91 4.71 9.86 10.38
CA LEU A 91 3.32 10.34 10.30
C LEU A 91 2.79 10.76 11.66
N ALA A 92 3.07 9.99 12.71
CA ALA A 92 2.67 10.30 14.08
C ALA A 92 3.27 11.62 14.59
N LYS A 93 4.56 11.87 14.34
CA LYS A 93 5.25 13.13 14.68
C LYS A 93 4.60 14.34 13.99
N ASN A 94 3.93 14.15 12.89
CA ASN A 94 3.20 15.19 12.15
C ASN A 94 1.68 15.15 12.39
N HIS A 95 1.25 14.47 13.46
CA HIS A 95 -0.15 14.35 13.86
C HIS A 95 -1.07 13.76 12.78
N ILE A 96 -0.55 12.82 12.00
CA ILE A 96 -1.33 12.06 11.00
C ILE A 96 -1.62 10.68 11.56
N ASN A 97 -2.91 10.40 11.76
CA ASN A 97 -3.37 9.08 12.15
C ASN A 97 -3.48 8.14 10.94
N ILE A 98 -3.05 6.90 11.12
CA ILE A 98 -3.26 5.81 10.16
C ILE A 98 -4.51 5.06 10.62
N SER A 99 -5.59 5.15 9.83
CA SER A 99 -6.85 4.46 10.16
C SER A 99 -6.71 2.93 10.02
N TYR A 100 -6.01 2.49 8.99
CA TYR A 100 -5.58 1.11 8.79
C TYR A 100 -4.43 1.04 7.79
N ALA A 101 -3.72 -0.09 7.83
CA ALA A 101 -2.64 -0.38 6.91
C ALA A 101 -2.58 -1.86 6.60
N TYR A 102 -2.09 -2.21 5.43
CA TYR A 102 -1.74 -3.57 5.05
C TYR A 102 -0.60 -3.57 4.03
N CYS A 103 0.13 -4.68 3.97
CA CYS A 103 1.29 -4.81 3.09
C CYS A 103 1.12 -6.00 2.16
N THR A 104 1.73 -5.92 0.98
CA THR A 104 1.92 -7.10 0.12
C THR A 104 2.99 -8.03 0.71
N ALA A 105 2.90 -9.32 0.41
CA ALA A 105 4.00 -10.23 0.67
C ALA A 105 5.18 -9.92 -0.26
N GLY A 106 6.38 -9.96 0.30
CA GLY A 106 7.63 -9.78 -0.45
C GLY A 106 8.71 -10.73 0.05
N ALA A 107 9.69 -11.06 -0.77
CA ALA A 107 10.85 -11.82 -0.33
C ALA A 107 11.66 -11.01 0.69
N LYS A 108 12.31 -11.70 1.63
CA LYS A 108 13.22 -11.06 2.60
C LYS A 108 14.32 -10.28 1.85
N GLY A 109 14.51 -9.01 2.21
CA GLY A 109 15.44 -8.10 1.54
C GLY A 109 14.94 -7.57 0.19
N GLY A 110 13.76 -8.01 -0.28
CA GLY A 110 13.09 -7.48 -1.46
C GLY A 110 12.24 -6.25 -1.15
N ARG A 111 11.33 -5.94 -2.04
CA ARG A 111 10.41 -4.81 -1.90
C ARG A 111 9.01 -5.28 -1.55
N THR A 112 8.33 -4.51 -0.71
CA THR A 112 6.92 -4.68 -0.38
C THR A 112 6.18 -3.36 -0.60
N THR A 113 4.90 -3.43 -0.92
CA THR A 113 4.05 -2.24 -0.98
C THR A 113 3.18 -2.19 0.26
N ALA A 114 3.30 -1.11 1.03
CA ALA A 114 2.40 -0.79 2.12
C ALA A 114 1.28 0.12 1.61
N VAL A 115 0.05 -0.20 1.94
CA VAL A 115 -1.14 0.61 1.66
C VAL A 115 -1.59 1.23 2.97
N LEU A 116 -1.66 2.56 3.02
CA LEU A 116 -2.05 3.31 4.19
C LEU A 116 -3.32 4.11 3.94
N LYS A 117 -4.31 3.96 4.80
CA LYS A 117 -5.47 4.85 4.87
C LYS A 117 -5.21 5.92 5.92
N VAL A 118 -5.16 7.15 5.46
CA VAL A 118 -5.01 8.36 6.28
C VAL A 118 -6.09 9.38 5.88
N ALA A 119 -6.36 10.35 6.76
CA ALA A 119 -7.39 11.36 6.49
C ALA A 119 -7.03 12.27 5.29
N ASN A 120 -5.75 12.62 5.14
CA ASN A 120 -5.26 13.47 4.05
C ASN A 120 -4.03 12.82 3.42
N VAL A 121 -4.23 12.15 2.30
CA VAL A 121 -3.18 11.37 1.60
C VAL A 121 -2.10 12.27 0.98
N GLU A 122 -2.48 13.45 0.50
CA GLU A 122 -1.55 14.42 -0.11
C GLU A 122 -0.61 15.02 0.96
N LYS A 123 -1.15 15.34 2.14
CA LYS A 123 -0.35 15.83 3.26
C LYS A 123 0.62 14.75 3.73
N ALA A 124 0.15 13.52 3.88
CA ALA A 124 0.98 12.38 4.27
C ALA A 124 2.11 12.14 3.28
N MET A 125 1.81 12.16 1.98
CA MET A 125 2.81 11.98 0.94
C MET A 125 3.90 13.05 1.00
N ARG A 126 3.53 14.33 1.10
CA ARG A 126 4.51 15.43 1.23
C ARG A 126 5.43 15.28 2.44
N ILE A 127 4.87 14.89 3.58
CA ILE A 127 5.65 14.70 4.82
C ILE A 127 6.67 13.57 4.64
N LEU A 128 6.26 12.47 4.04
CA LEU A 128 7.15 11.32 3.81
C LEU A 128 8.25 11.63 2.79
N GLU A 129 7.94 12.37 1.72
CA GLU A 129 8.92 12.78 0.69
C GLU A 129 10.00 13.73 1.24
N GLN A 130 9.64 14.68 2.09
CA GLN A 130 10.59 15.61 2.69
C GLN A 130 11.69 14.93 3.54
N GLY A 131 11.42 13.77 4.11
CA GLY A 131 12.39 13.02 4.86
C GLY A 131 13.44 12.29 4.01
N HIS A 132 13.05 11.80 2.86
CA HIS A 132 14.00 11.16 1.94
C HIS A 132 15.04 12.14 1.39
N LYS A 133 14.70 13.42 1.25
CA LYS A 133 15.66 14.47 0.81
C LYS A 133 16.67 14.86 1.89
N ASN A 134 16.34 14.70 3.17
CA ASN A 134 17.25 15.04 4.26
C ASN A 134 18.21 13.89 4.60
N GLU A 135 17.81 12.64 4.47
CA GLU A 135 18.68 11.48 4.69
C GLU A 135 19.77 11.34 3.61
N SER A 136 19.46 11.70 2.36
CA SER A 136 20.46 11.70 1.28
C SER A 136 21.54 12.80 1.41
N LYS A 137 21.32 13.83 2.25
CA LYS A 137 22.28 14.91 2.50
C LYS A 137 23.17 14.68 3.72
N SER A 138 22.92 13.68 4.54
CA SER A 138 23.60 13.44 5.81
C SER A 138 24.66 12.32 5.80
N HIS A 139 25.15 11.87 4.63
CA HIS A 139 26.29 10.96 4.56
C HIS A 139 27.57 11.77 4.24
N PRO A 140 28.38 12.16 5.24
CA PRO A 140 29.70 12.68 4.96
C PRO A 140 30.59 11.55 4.43
N LEU A 141 31.17 11.76 3.26
CA LEU A 141 32.21 10.89 2.72
C LEU A 141 33.34 10.81 3.74
N VAL A 142 33.47 9.69 4.43
CA VAL A 142 34.65 9.38 5.22
C VAL A 142 35.81 9.20 4.25
N ARG A 143 36.62 10.25 4.07
CA ARG A 143 37.92 10.18 3.40
C ARG A 143 38.83 9.23 4.21
N ARG A 144 39.05 8.05 3.72
CA ARG A 144 40.15 7.19 4.18
C ARG A 144 41.46 7.87 3.80
N SER A 145 42.13 8.44 4.79
CA SER A 145 43.54 8.86 4.66
C SER A 145 44.37 7.60 4.43
N ARG A 146 45.00 7.50 3.28
CA ARG A 146 46.13 6.58 3.07
C ARG A 146 47.31 7.08 3.90
N SER A 147 47.65 6.39 4.96
CA SER A 147 48.93 6.49 5.65
C SER A 147 49.96 5.80 4.77
N SER A 148 50.84 6.59 4.15
CA SER A 148 52.09 6.15 3.58
C SER A 148 53.06 5.82 4.72
N ARG A 149 53.52 4.60 4.81
CA ARG A 149 54.76 4.27 5.55
C ARG A 149 55.89 4.08 4.54
N ALA A 150 56.88 4.91 4.72
CA ALA A 150 58.22 4.71 4.22
C ALA A 150 58.91 3.52 4.92
#